data_0f49245ec10063b0a5905da8a9ade3dc
#
_entry.id   0f49245ec10063b0a5905da8a9ade3dc
#
_cell.length_a   1.000
_cell.length_b   1.000
_cell.length_c   1.000
_cell.angle_alpha   90.00
_cell.angle_beta   90.00
_cell.angle_gamma   90.00
#
_symmetry.space_group_name_H-M   'P 1'
#
loop_
_entity.id
_entity.type
_entity.pdbx_description
1 polymer ?
#
loop_
_entity_poly.entity_id
_entity_poly.type
_entity_poly.pdbx_seq_one_letter_code
_entity_poly.pdbx_strand_id
1 'polypeptide(L)'
;MVSFSCEFRLFIVTLHTETQKNSTSPPRFNLERMLCGNGKYMNVARIIIADNQPLTALAVETIAKSITGAENMEVAYADCKQRLSALLRDEKRTAIVLDYTLFDFANNESLVILSEANPNTSWLLLSEELTPDFLRYVLYETQRIGVAYKDSPIDILREALRYVIHGERYIAQHATEVLLQSAVVQERQKDDLTQTEREVLKAIALGKTTKEIATERFSSIHTINSHRKNIFRKLGVNCAHDAMKYAFRAGLVNEAEFYI
;
A
#
# COMPACT_ATOMS: atom_id res chain seq x y z
N MET A 1 -23.20 17.24 12.86
CA MET A 1 -22.36 17.99 11.92
C MET A 1 -21.33 18.73 12.75
N VAL A 2 -20.24 18.08 13.12
CA VAL A 2 -19.17 18.67 13.94
C VAL A 2 -17.88 18.60 13.14
N SER A 3 -17.37 19.72 12.90
CA SER A 3 -16.10 20.23 12.42
C SER A 3 -14.91 19.24 12.39
N PHE A 4 -14.81 18.48 11.34
CA PHE A 4 -13.66 17.61 10.98
C PHE A 4 -12.45 18.40 10.46
N SER A 5 -12.55 19.73 10.36
CA SER A 5 -11.56 20.58 9.67
C SER A 5 -10.42 21.09 10.56
N CYS A 6 -10.54 21.01 11.89
CA CYS A 6 -9.61 21.73 12.77
C CYS A 6 -8.38 20.89 13.20
N GLU A 7 -8.54 19.60 13.44
CA GLU A 7 -7.45 18.75 13.92
C GLU A 7 -6.43 18.39 12.83
N PHE A 8 -6.89 18.23 11.57
CA PHE A 8 -6.00 17.96 10.44
C PHE A 8 -5.11 19.19 10.10
N ARG A 9 -5.65 20.40 10.30
CA ARG A 9 -4.86 21.63 10.17
C ARG A 9 -3.78 21.76 11.24
N LEU A 10 -4.05 21.29 12.45
CA LEU A 10 -3.09 21.37 13.55
C LEU A 10 -1.90 20.42 13.33
N PHE A 11 -2.15 19.21 12.81
CA PHE A 11 -1.11 18.24 12.50
C PHE A 11 -0.15 18.71 11.39
N ILE A 12 -0.71 19.33 10.34
CA ILE A 12 0.08 19.90 9.23
C ILE A 12 0.86 21.15 9.68
N VAL A 13 0.27 22.01 10.51
CA VAL A 13 0.93 23.20 11.05
C VAL A 13 2.09 22.83 11.97
N THR A 14 1.97 21.77 12.76
CA THR A 14 3.04 21.31 13.66
C THR A 14 4.25 20.79 12.86
N LEU A 15 4.03 20.12 11.74
CA LEU A 15 5.12 19.70 10.83
C LEU A 15 5.78 20.89 10.11
N HIS A 16 5.01 21.97 9.83
CA HIS A 16 5.53 23.14 9.10
C HIS A 16 6.31 24.12 9.98
N THR A 17 6.01 24.20 11.27
CA THR A 17 6.68 25.13 12.19
C THR A 17 8.05 24.65 12.68
N GLU A 18 8.33 23.35 12.63
CA GLU A 18 9.66 22.82 12.96
C GLU A 18 10.68 22.93 11.81
N THR A 19 10.24 23.11 10.55
CA THR A 19 11.14 23.20 9.38
C THR A 19 11.63 24.60 9.05
N GLN A 20 11.17 25.66 9.73
CA GLN A 20 11.55 27.06 9.41
C GLN A 20 12.60 27.69 10.33
N LYS A 21 13.31 26.94 11.16
CA LYS A 21 14.46 27.50 11.90
C LYS A 21 15.74 26.74 11.60
N ASN A 22 16.53 27.33 10.71
CA ASN A 22 17.97 27.21 10.48
C ASN A 22 18.49 26.17 9.48
N SER A 23 19.17 26.77 8.49
CA SER A 23 20.37 26.31 7.75
C SER A 23 20.24 25.27 6.64
N THR A 24 20.81 25.67 5.55
CA THR A 24 21.27 25.09 4.27
C THR A 24 21.93 23.70 4.29
N SER A 25 21.35 22.73 4.97
CA SER A 25 21.71 21.31 4.83
C SER A 25 20.50 20.45 5.15
N PRO A 26 20.32 19.32 4.42
CA PRO A 26 19.24 18.38 4.76
C PRO A 26 19.39 17.95 6.22
N PRO A 27 18.29 17.65 6.92
CA PRO A 27 18.35 17.26 8.31
C PRO A 27 19.30 16.07 8.45
N ARG A 28 20.47 16.30 9.05
CA ARG A 28 21.36 15.22 9.44
C ARG A 28 20.59 14.37 10.43
N PHE A 29 20.28 13.18 10.00
CA PHE A 29 19.72 12.12 10.84
C PHE A 29 20.62 11.97 12.07
N ASN A 30 20.14 12.37 13.23
CA ASN A 30 20.95 12.37 14.44
C ASN A 30 21.04 10.94 14.98
N LEU A 31 22.09 10.22 14.56
CA LEU A 31 22.41 8.86 14.99
C LEU A 31 22.50 8.76 16.51
N GLU A 32 22.87 9.85 17.20
CA GLU A 32 23.04 9.88 18.67
C GLU A 32 21.68 9.84 19.42
N ARG A 33 20.57 10.29 18.81
CA ARG A 33 19.24 10.12 19.40
C ARG A 33 18.77 8.67 19.37
N MET A 34 19.30 7.85 18.47
CA MET A 34 19.07 6.41 18.41
C MET A 34 19.84 5.64 19.50
N LEU A 35 20.92 6.19 20.01
CA LEU A 35 21.79 5.49 20.96
C LEU A 35 21.46 5.76 22.43
N CYS A 36 20.64 6.76 22.76
CA CYS A 36 20.36 7.18 24.13
C CYS A 36 18.93 6.93 24.64
N GLY A 37 18.08 6.24 23.89
CA GLY A 37 16.76 5.81 24.34
C GLY A 37 16.81 4.35 24.79
N ASN A 38 16.51 4.07 26.07
CA ASN A 38 16.31 2.72 26.62
C ASN A 38 15.07 1.99 26.02
N GLY A 39 14.85 2.09 24.73
CA GLY A 39 13.87 1.32 23.96
C GLY A 39 14.61 0.20 23.22
N LYS A 40 14.40 -1.05 23.63
CA LYS A 40 14.78 -2.23 22.85
C LYS A 40 14.23 -2.07 21.43
N TYR A 41 15.04 -1.62 20.49
CA TYR A 41 14.75 -1.78 19.05
C TYR A 41 14.76 -3.29 18.79
N MET A 42 13.59 -3.88 18.81
CA MET A 42 13.45 -5.30 18.57
C MET A 42 13.21 -5.49 17.07
N ASN A 43 14.25 -5.86 16.34
CA ASN A 43 14.13 -6.27 14.95
C ASN A 43 13.03 -7.31 14.79
N VAL A 44 12.30 -7.24 13.68
CA VAL A 44 11.32 -8.28 13.34
C VAL A 44 12.05 -9.60 13.11
N ALA A 45 11.37 -10.71 13.44
CA ALA A 45 11.91 -12.04 13.20
C ALA A 45 11.73 -12.46 11.71
N ARG A 46 10.75 -11.86 11.02
CA ARG A 46 10.37 -12.22 9.66
C ARG A 46 9.93 -11.01 8.85
N ILE A 47 10.21 -11.04 7.54
CA ILE A 47 9.56 -10.18 6.55
C ILE A 47 8.69 -11.03 5.64
N ILE A 48 7.45 -10.57 5.39
CA ILE A 48 6.55 -11.14 4.38
C ILE A 48 6.48 -10.16 3.21
N ILE A 49 6.79 -10.67 2.01
CA ILE A 49 6.68 -9.92 0.77
C ILE A 49 5.41 -10.38 0.07
N ALA A 50 4.41 -9.50 0.06
CA ALA A 50 3.09 -9.72 -0.51
C ALA A 50 2.96 -8.92 -1.81
N ASP A 51 3.56 -9.43 -2.89
CA ASP A 51 3.58 -8.83 -4.22
C ASP A 51 3.49 -9.91 -5.30
N ASN A 52 2.69 -9.65 -6.32
CA ASN A 52 2.50 -10.55 -7.46
C ASN A 52 3.56 -10.34 -8.57
N GLN A 53 4.52 -9.42 -8.37
CA GLN A 53 5.59 -9.12 -9.31
C GLN A 53 6.91 -9.74 -8.81
N PRO A 54 7.43 -10.80 -9.46
CA PRO A 54 8.63 -11.49 -8.99
C PRO A 54 9.86 -10.59 -8.89
N LEU A 55 10.01 -9.63 -9.82
CA LEU A 55 11.14 -8.71 -9.81
C LEU A 55 11.11 -7.75 -8.63
N THR A 56 9.94 -7.22 -8.31
CA THR A 56 9.75 -6.36 -7.14
C THR A 56 10.01 -7.15 -5.85
N ALA A 57 9.49 -8.36 -5.76
CA ALA A 57 9.71 -9.23 -4.60
C ALA A 57 11.21 -9.53 -4.39
N LEU A 58 11.95 -9.84 -5.44
CA LEU A 58 13.40 -10.06 -5.40
C LEU A 58 14.16 -8.79 -4.99
N ALA A 59 13.75 -7.62 -5.50
CA ALA A 59 14.37 -6.35 -5.13
C ALA A 59 14.16 -6.03 -3.66
N VAL A 60 12.93 -6.17 -3.15
CA VAL A 60 12.60 -5.96 -1.73
C VAL A 60 13.40 -6.90 -0.85
N GLU A 61 13.47 -8.19 -1.17
CA GLU A 61 14.28 -9.16 -0.42
C GLU A 61 15.76 -8.76 -0.38
N THR A 62 16.32 -8.38 -1.54
CA THR A 62 17.74 -7.99 -1.66
C THR A 62 18.05 -6.76 -0.81
N ILE A 63 17.19 -5.74 -0.87
CA ILE A 63 17.35 -4.52 -0.07
C ILE A 63 17.20 -4.84 1.41
N ALA A 64 16.18 -5.60 1.80
CA ALA A 64 15.93 -5.95 3.19
C ALA A 64 17.11 -6.71 3.83
N LYS A 65 17.69 -7.68 3.12
CA LYS A 65 18.88 -8.42 3.57
C LYS A 65 20.14 -7.56 3.67
N SER A 66 20.20 -6.45 2.96
CA SER A 66 21.32 -5.50 3.04
C SER A 66 21.25 -4.57 4.26
N ILE A 67 20.14 -4.56 5.00
CA ILE A 67 19.96 -3.73 6.19
C ILE A 67 20.67 -4.36 7.36
N THR A 68 21.53 -3.59 8.03
CA THR A 68 22.27 -4.05 9.20
C THR A 68 21.32 -4.56 10.30
N GLY A 69 21.59 -5.75 10.82
CA GLY A 69 20.78 -6.41 11.85
C GLY A 69 19.63 -7.27 11.30
N ALA A 70 19.47 -7.35 9.97
CA ALA A 70 18.45 -8.17 9.31
C ALA A 70 19.02 -9.47 8.70
N GLU A 71 20.28 -9.80 8.95
CA GLU A 71 21.01 -10.91 8.30
C GLU A 71 20.37 -12.28 8.55
N ASN A 72 19.74 -12.46 9.72
CA ASN A 72 19.08 -13.70 10.13
C ASN A 72 17.54 -13.63 10.04
N MET A 73 17.00 -12.61 9.39
CA MET A 73 15.55 -12.43 9.25
C MET A 73 14.98 -13.47 8.26
N GLU A 74 13.93 -14.17 8.69
CA GLU A 74 13.18 -15.08 7.81
C GLU A 74 12.48 -14.28 6.70
N VAL A 75 12.58 -14.73 5.45
CA VAL A 75 11.84 -14.15 4.32
C VAL A 75 10.75 -15.11 3.90
N ALA A 76 9.53 -14.63 3.80
CA ALA A 76 8.37 -15.38 3.32
C ALA A 76 7.65 -14.61 2.22
N TYR A 77 6.96 -15.33 1.35
CA TYR A 77 6.22 -14.75 0.23
C TYR A 77 4.75 -15.09 0.32
N ALA A 78 3.90 -14.12 0.00
CA ALA A 78 2.47 -14.29 -0.12
C ALA A 78 2.01 -13.78 -1.49
N ASP A 79 1.37 -14.62 -2.27
CA ASP A 79 0.80 -14.31 -3.59
C ASP A 79 -0.72 -14.04 -3.53
N CYS A 80 -1.33 -14.26 -2.37
CA CYS A 80 -2.75 -14.05 -2.14
C CYS A 80 -3.06 -13.81 -0.65
N LYS A 81 -4.25 -13.26 -0.38
CA LYS A 81 -4.71 -12.94 0.98
C LYS A 81 -4.75 -14.17 1.90
N GLN A 82 -5.16 -15.32 1.38
CA GLN A 82 -5.21 -16.56 2.16
C GLN A 82 -3.82 -16.98 2.65
N ARG A 83 -2.82 -16.89 1.78
CA ARG A 83 -1.43 -17.19 2.11
C ARG A 83 -0.88 -16.22 3.14
N LEU A 84 -1.13 -14.92 2.96
CA LEU A 84 -0.74 -13.89 3.91
C LEU A 84 -1.37 -14.17 5.29
N SER A 85 -2.68 -14.39 5.35
CA SER A 85 -3.38 -14.69 6.60
C SER A 85 -2.87 -15.97 7.26
N ALA A 86 -2.50 -17.00 6.49
CA ALA A 86 -1.93 -18.22 7.02
C ALA A 86 -0.55 -17.98 7.68
N LEU A 87 0.28 -17.14 7.06
CA LEU A 87 1.59 -16.78 7.59
C LEU A 87 1.52 -15.93 8.89
N LEU A 88 0.42 -15.23 9.11
CA LEU A 88 0.25 -14.38 10.30
C LEU A 88 -0.26 -15.12 11.54
N ARG A 89 -0.64 -16.39 11.42
CA ARG A 89 -1.19 -17.18 12.55
C ARG A 89 -0.19 -17.50 13.65
N ASP A 90 1.09 -17.45 13.37
CA ASP A 90 2.15 -17.82 14.31
C ASP A 90 2.57 -16.69 15.25
N GLU A 91 1.91 -15.52 15.15
CA GLU A 91 2.12 -14.32 16.00
C GLU A 91 3.57 -13.82 16.07
N LYS A 92 4.45 -14.28 15.17
CA LYS A 92 5.82 -13.77 15.08
C LYS A 92 5.82 -12.27 14.80
N ARG A 93 6.80 -11.56 15.36
CA ARG A 93 7.05 -10.17 14.97
C ARG A 93 7.44 -10.11 13.49
N THR A 94 6.60 -9.49 12.69
CA THR A 94 6.68 -9.57 11.24
C THR A 94 6.57 -8.19 10.61
N ALA A 95 7.51 -7.86 9.71
CA ALA A 95 7.34 -6.78 8.75
C ALA A 95 6.60 -7.31 7.52
N ILE A 96 5.68 -6.53 6.99
CA ILE A 96 4.91 -6.89 5.79
C ILE A 96 5.10 -5.80 4.77
N VAL A 97 5.59 -6.16 3.59
CA VAL A 97 5.65 -5.30 2.42
C VAL A 97 4.57 -5.76 1.45
N LEU A 98 3.60 -4.90 1.21
CA LEU A 98 2.39 -5.25 0.47
C LEU A 98 2.17 -4.34 -0.73
N ASP A 99 2.01 -4.88 -1.94
CA ASP A 99 1.39 -4.16 -3.04
C ASP A 99 -0.13 -4.31 -2.98
N TYR A 100 -0.80 -3.30 -2.42
CA TYR A 100 -2.24 -3.32 -2.24
C TYR A 100 -3.02 -3.37 -3.56
N THR A 101 -2.51 -2.72 -4.61
CA THR A 101 -3.20 -2.63 -5.90
C THR A 101 -3.28 -3.96 -6.64
N LEU A 102 -2.33 -4.86 -6.38
CA LEU A 102 -2.24 -6.17 -7.00
C LEU A 102 -2.74 -7.32 -6.11
N PHE A 103 -3.06 -7.01 -4.86
CA PHE A 103 -3.51 -7.99 -3.88
C PHE A 103 -5.04 -7.99 -3.78
N ASP A 104 -5.66 -9.17 -3.69
CA ASP A 104 -7.12 -9.34 -3.72
C ASP A 104 -7.78 -9.02 -2.35
N PHE A 105 -7.65 -7.77 -1.91
CA PHE A 105 -8.46 -7.26 -0.80
C PHE A 105 -9.84 -6.86 -1.30
N ALA A 106 -10.88 -7.23 -0.55
CA ALA A 106 -12.25 -6.90 -0.91
C ALA A 106 -12.52 -5.39 -0.82
N ASN A 107 -11.94 -4.72 0.18
CA ASN A 107 -12.08 -3.28 0.42
C ASN A 107 -10.94 -2.77 1.31
N ASN A 108 -10.86 -1.45 1.47
CA ASN A 108 -9.85 -0.78 2.32
C ASN A 108 -9.96 -1.20 3.79
N GLU A 109 -11.19 -1.43 4.29
CA GLU A 109 -11.45 -1.87 5.65
C GLU A 109 -10.82 -3.23 5.95
N SER A 110 -10.84 -4.14 4.97
CA SER A 110 -10.23 -5.48 5.12
C SER A 110 -8.72 -5.42 5.39
N LEU A 111 -8.01 -4.44 4.84
CA LEU A 111 -6.60 -4.22 5.10
C LEU A 111 -6.38 -3.69 6.52
N VAL A 112 -7.15 -2.68 6.92
CA VAL A 112 -7.06 -2.08 8.27
C VAL A 112 -7.40 -3.13 9.33
N ILE A 113 -8.51 -3.86 9.17
CA ILE A 113 -8.90 -4.94 10.08
C ILE A 113 -7.78 -5.98 10.20
N LEU A 114 -7.18 -6.41 9.08
CA LEU A 114 -6.09 -7.39 9.11
C LEU A 114 -4.85 -6.83 9.85
N SER A 115 -4.53 -5.57 9.66
CA SER A 115 -3.39 -4.93 10.35
C SER A 115 -3.62 -4.78 11.85
N GLU A 116 -4.83 -4.42 12.27
CA GLU A 116 -5.17 -4.26 13.68
C GLU A 116 -5.35 -5.61 14.40
N ALA A 117 -5.84 -6.63 13.70
CA ALA A 117 -5.94 -7.99 14.24
C ALA A 117 -4.57 -8.64 14.52
N ASN A 118 -3.48 -8.10 13.96
CA ASN A 118 -2.13 -8.63 14.10
C ASN A 118 -1.19 -7.59 14.74
N PRO A 119 -1.25 -7.39 16.07
CA PRO A 119 -0.54 -6.30 16.74
C PRO A 119 1.00 -6.42 16.68
N ASN A 120 1.53 -7.60 16.41
CA ASN A 120 2.96 -7.87 16.29
C ASN A 120 3.49 -7.61 14.86
N THR A 121 2.71 -6.92 14.02
CA THR A 121 3.10 -6.62 12.63
C THR A 121 3.30 -5.14 12.39
N SER A 122 4.24 -4.83 11.52
CA SER A 122 4.46 -3.52 10.90
C SER A 122 4.27 -3.63 9.40
N TRP A 123 3.60 -2.67 8.79
CA TRP A 123 3.18 -2.75 7.40
C TRP A 123 3.78 -1.62 6.58
N LEU A 124 4.24 -1.95 5.38
CA LEU A 124 4.64 -1.00 4.35
C LEU A 124 3.84 -1.29 3.08
N LEU A 125 2.97 -0.38 2.70
CA LEU A 125 2.39 -0.39 1.36
C LEU A 125 3.45 0.07 0.37
N LEU A 126 3.79 -0.79 -0.58
CA LEU A 126 4.75 -0.52 -1.65
C LEU A 126 4.03 -0.68 -2.99
N SER A 127 3.49 0.40 -3.51
CA SER A 127 2.66 0.40 -4.72
C SER A 127 3.16 1.44 -5.73
N GLU A 128 2.74 1.33 -6.99
CA GLU A 128 3.09 2.32 -8.01
C GLU A 128 2.30 3.61 -7.80
N GLU A 129 1.01 3.49 -7.51
CA GLU A 129 0.09 4.61 -7.32
C GLU A 129 -0.93 4.28 -6.23
N LEU A 130 -1.25 5.26 -5.38
CA LEU A 130 -2.31 5.16 -4.38
C LEU A 130 -3.19 6.41 -4.44
N THR A 131 -4.52 6.24 -4.43
CA THR A 131 -5.43 7.38 -4.50
C THR A 131 -5.41 8.20 -3.21
N PRO A 132 -5.64 9.52 -3.29
CA PRO A 132 -5.70 10.38 -2.10
C PRO A 132 -6.73 9.91 -1.06
N ASP A 133 -7.89 9.42 -1.51
CA ASP A 133 -8.94 8.96 -0.61
C ASP A 133 -8.53 7.69 0.15
N PHE A 134 -7.85 6.75 -0.54
CA PHE A 134 -7.30 5.56 0.08
C PHE A 134 -6.20 5.91 1.10
N LEU A 135 -5.25 6.76 0.70
CA LEU A 135 -4.17 7.22 1.57
C LEU A 135 -4.74 7.88 2.83
N ARG A 136 -5.70 8.78 2.67
CA ARG A 136 -6.36 9.47 3.79
C ARG A 136 -7.01 8.47 4.74
N TYR A 137 -7.77 7.51 4.19
CA TYR A 137 -8.44 6.48 4.97
C TYR A 137 -7.43 5.64 5.77
N VAL A 138 -6.47 5.02 5.09
CA VAL A 138 -5.51 4.12 5.72
C VAL A 138 -4.62 4.82 6.73
N LEU A 139 -4.13 6.03 6.41
CA LEU A 139 -3.24 6.78 7.30
C LEU A 139 -3.96 7.34 8.53
N TYR A 140 -5.27 7.54 8.45
CA TYR A 140 -6.10 7.97 9.58
C TYR A 140 -6.50 6.80 10.50
N GLU A 141 -6.97 5.69 9.91
CA GLU A 141 -7.55 4.57 10.65
C GLU A 141 -6.50 3.75 11.42
N THR A 142 -5.24 3.71 10.96
CA THR A 142 -4.19 2.93 11.64
C THR A 142 -2.84 3.61 11.64
N GLN A 143 -2.10 3.44 12.73
CA GLN A 143 -0.70 3.88 12.86
C GLN A 143 0.30 2.79 12.44
N ARG A 144 -0.16 1.59 12.09
CA ARG A 144 0.68 0.43 11.76
C ARG A 144 1.13 0.39 10.31
N ILE A 145 0.43 1.09 9.43
CA ILE A 145 0.64 1.06 7.99
C ILE A 145 1.43 2.28 7.54
N GLY A 146 2.62 2.05 7.02
CA GLY A 146 3.43 3.03 6.30
C GLY A 146 3.21 2.95 4.79
N VAL A 147 3.75 3.91 4.04
CA VAL A 147 3.59 4.03 2.58
C VAL A 147 4.90 4.41 1.93
N ALA A 148 5.26 3.68 0.86
CA ALA A 148 6.31 4.02 -0.08
C ALA A 148 5.86 3.70 -1.51
N TYR A 149 6.58 4.22 -2.51
CA TYR A 149 6.27 4.02 -3.92
C TYR A 149 7.37 3.23 -4.62
N LYS A 150 6.99 2.36 -5.59
CA LYS A 150 7.92 1.48 -6.32
C LYS A 150 8.92 2.24 -7.20
N ASP A 151 8.56 3.43 -7.64
CA ASP A 151 9.40 4.34 -8.44
C ASP A 151 10.34 5.21 -7.60
N SER A 152 10.30 5.07 -6.26
CA SER A 152 11.19 5.82 -5.37
C SER A 152 12.65 5.40 -5.56
N PRO A 153 13.61 6.34 -5.37
CA PRO A 153 15.04 6.01 -5.34
C PRO A 153 15.35 4.89 -4.34
N ILE A 154 16.34 4.07 -4.68
CA ILE A 154 16.70 2.88 -3.88
C ILE A 154 17.05 3.20 -2.43
N ASP A 155 17.62 4.38 -2.17
CA ASP A 155 17.97 4.81 -0.82
C ASP A 155 16.72 5.12 0.01
N ILE A 156 15.69 5.69 -0.62
CA ILE A 156 14.37 5.93 -0.01
C ILE A 156 13.68 4.58 0.29
N LEU A 157 13.72 3.63 -0.64
CA LEU A 157 13.18 2.29 -0.43
C LEU A 157 13.91 1.55 0.71
N ARG A 158 15.23 1.67 0.77
CA ARG A 158 16.04 1.10 1.86
C ARG A 158 15.68 1.73 3.20
N GLU A 159 15.46 3.02 3.23
CA GLU A 159 15.03 3.73 4.42
C GLU A 159 13.63 3.27 4.87
N ALA A 160 12.66 3.21 3.97
CA ALA A 160 11.30 2.73 4.24
C ALA A 160 11.30 1.30 4.81
N LEU A 161 12.08 0.39 4.20
CA LEU A 161 12.25 -0.98 4.67
C LEU A 161 12.92 -1.05 6.03
N ARG A 162 13.91 -0.19 6.30
CA ARG A 162 14.54 -0.12 7.61
C ARG A 162 13.54 0.26 8.69
N TYR A 163 12.69 1.28 8.47
CA TYR A 163 11.66 1.68 9.42
C TYR A 163 10.71 0.51 9.74
N VAL A 164 10.16 -0.13 8.71
CA VAL A 164 9.19 -1.22 8.94
C VAL A 164 9.83 -2.45 9.61
N ILE A 165 11.09 -2.78 9.30
CA ILE A 165 11.84 -3.86 9.94
C ILE A 165 12.07 -3.56 11.43
N HIS A 166 12.20 -2.31 11.80
CA HIS A 166 12.32 -1.90 13.22
C HIS A 166 10.96 -1.71 13.91
N GLY A 167 9.85 -1.98 13.21
CA GLY A 167 8.51 -1.82 13.76
C GLY A 167 8.00 -0.38 13.73
N GLU A 168 8.66 0.49 12.97
CA GLU A 168 8.33 1.90 12.84
C GLU A 168 7.53 2.17 11.57
N ARG A 169 6.77 3.27 11.58
CA ARG A 169 5.98 3.71 10.44
C ARG A 169 6.79 4.62 9.53
N TYR A 170 6.76 4.37 8.23
CA TYR A 170 7.33 5.24 7.22
C TYR A 170 6.25 5.83 6.32
N ILE A 171 6.28 7.12 6.05
CA ILE A 171 5.38 7.78 5.09
C ILE A 171 6.25 8.54 4.11
N ALA A 172 6.23 8.12 2.84
CA ALA A 172 6.96 8.78 1.77
C ALA A 172 6.47 10.24 1.61
N GLN A 173 7.39 11.15 1.33
CA GLN A 173 7.07 12.56 1.09
C GLN A 173 6.02 12.72 -0.02
N HIS A 174 6.13 11.95 -1.09
CA HIS A 174 5.17 11.96 -2.19
C HIS A 174 3.74 11.64 -1.73
N ALA A 175 3.54 10.70 -0.78
CA ALA A 175 2.21 10.42 -0.22
C ALA A 175 1.64 11.66 0.50
N THR A 176 2.48 12.39 1.20
CA THR A 176 2.07 13.64 1.86
C THR A 176 1.70 14.72 0.83
N GLU A 177 2.48 14.86 -0.24
CA GLU A 177 2.21 15.79 -1.33
C GLU A 177 0.89 15.47 -2.04
N VAL A 178 0.62 14.20 -2.33
CA VAL A 178 -0.65 13.73 -2.92
C VAL A 178 -1.84 14.11 -2.03
N LEU A 179 -1.72 13.95 -0.71
CA LEU A 179 -2.77 14.34 0.23
C LEU A 179 -3.00 15.86 0.26
N LEU A 180 -1.94 16.65 0.20
CA LEU A 180 -2.03 18.13 0.20
C LEU A 180 -2.65 18.64 -1.11
N GLN A 181 -2.22 18.11 -2.25
CA GLN A 181 -2.74 18.50 -3.57
C GLN A 181 -4.22 18.12 -3.73
N SER A 182 -4.64 16.98 -3.23
CA SER A 182 -6.04 16.54 -3.32
C SER A 182 -7.01 17.42 -2.53
N ALA A 183 -6.52 18.18 -1.56
CA ALA A 183 -7.32 19.18 -0.85
C ALA A 183 -7.64 20.41 -1.73
N VAL A 184 -6.90 20.61 -2.83
CA VAL A 184 -6.97 21.80 -3.67
C VAL A 184 -7.67 21.54 -5.02
N VAL A 185 -7.67 20.30 -5.52
CA VAL A 185 -8.16 19.99 -6.89
C VAL A 185 -9.17 18.85 -6.89
N GLN A 186 -10.45 19.18 -6.87
CA GLN A 186 -11.58 18.26 -7.14
C GLN A 186 -12.04 18.34 -8.61
N GLU A 187 -11.15 18.20 -9.57
CA GLU A 187 -11.54 17.95 -10.95
C GLU A 187 -10.85 16.68 -11.47
N ARG A 188 -11.59 15.57 -11.40
CA ARG A 188 -11.19 14.31 -12.02
C ARG A 188 -11.38 14.39 -13.51
N GLN A 189 -10.31 14.40 -14.29
CA GLN A 189 -10.37 13.97 -15.69
C GLN A 189 -10.68 12.46 -15.67
N LYS A 190 -11.90 12.11 -16.10
CA LYS A 190 -12.30 10.71 -16.32
C LYS A 190 -11.62 10.22 -17.61
N ASP A 191 -10.52 9.51 -17.47
CA ASP A 191 -9.95 8.76 -18.59
C ASP A 191 -10.90 7.63 -19.00
N ASP A 192 -11.24 7.56 -20.30
CA ASP A 192 -12.06 6.47 -20.82
C ASP A 192 -11.29 5.16 -20.82
N LEU A 193 -11.95 4.10 -20.33
CA LEU A 193 -11.41 2.75 -20.40
C LEU A 193 -11.41 2.25 -21.86
N THR A 194 -10.33 1.59 -22.25
CA THR A 194 -10.29 0.83 -23.51
C THR A 194 -11.27 -0.35 -23.47
N GLN A 195 -11.61 -0.91 -24.64
CA GLN A 195 -12.50 -2.07 -24.72
C GLN A 195 -11.96 -3.25 -23.87
N THR A 196 -10.65 -3.54 -23.96
CA THR A 196 -10.01 -4.59 -23.16
C THR A 196 -10.09 -4.32 -21.67
N GLU A 197 -9.86 -3.08 -21.24
CA GLU A 197 -9.97 -2.69 -19.84
C GLU A 197 -11.40 -2.79 -19.31
N ARG A 198 -12.40 -2.45 -20.13
CA ARG A 198 -13.83 -2.64 -19.78
C ARG A 198 -14.18 -4.11 -19.58
N GLU A 199 -13.68 -5.00 -20.43
CA GLU A 199 -13.89 -6.45 -20.31
C GLU A 199 -13.19 -7.03 -19.08
N VAL A 200 -11.96 -6.61 -18.79
CA VAL A 200 -11.25 -7.00 -17.57
C VAL A 200 -11.97 -6.46 -16.33
N LEU A 201 -12.45 -5.21 -16.36
CA LEU A 201 -13.24 -4.62 -15.28
C LEU A 201 -14.54 -5.39 -15.04
N LYS A 202 -15.24 -5.80 -16.13
CA LYS A 202 -16.45 -6.64 -16.02
C LYS A 202 -16.12 -7.98 -15.32
N ALA A 203 -15.02 -8.63 -15.69
CA ALA A 203 -14.61 -9.89 -15.05
C ALA A 203 -14.26 -9.69 -13.56
N ILE A 204 -13.60 -8.60 -13.20
CA ILE A 204 -13.33 -8.23 -11.79
C ILE A 204 -14.65 -8.03 -11.03
N ALA A 205 -15.62 -7.34 -11.63
CA ALA A 205 -16.93 -7.09 -11.04
C ALA A 205 -17.75 -8.35 -10.82
N LEU A 206 -17.53 -9.38 -11.65
CA LEU A 206 -18.13 -10.71 -11.50
C LEU A 206 -17.36 -11.60 -10.48
N GLY A 207 -16.41 -11.03 -9.73
CA GLY A 207 -15.69 -11.73 -8.67
C GLY A 207 -14.55 -12.64 -9.15
N LYS A 208 -14.16 -12.59 -10.43
CA LYS A 208 -13.08 -13.42 -10.95
C LYS A 208 -11.73 -12.98 -10.44
N THR A 209 -10.89 -13.95 -10.07
CA THR A 209 -9.51 -13.74 -9.69
C THR A 209 -8.63 -13.40 -10.90
N THR A 210 -7.48 -12.81 -10.66
CA THR A 210 -6.50 -12.50 -11.72
C THR A 210 -6.11 -13.74 -12.54
N LYS A 211 -5.99 -14.92 -11.88
CA LYS A 211 -5.66 -16.19 -12.54
C LYS A 211 -6.77 -16.66 -13.48
N GLU A 212 -8.01 -16.59 -13.04
CA GLU A 212 -9.19 -16.95 -13.85
C GLU A 212 -9.32 -16.05 -15.07
N ILE A 213 -9.17 -14.73 -14.89
CA ILE A 213 -9.21 -13.77 -15.99
C ILE A 213 -8.10 -14.05 -17.01
N ALA A 214 -6.88 -14.36 -16.53
CA ALA A 214 -5.75 -14.69 -17.39
C ALA A 214 -6.02 -15.96 -18.21
N THR A 215 -6.59 -16.98 -17.60
CA THR A 215 -6.95 -18.25 -18.26
C THR A 215 -8.03 -18.03 -19.31
N GLU A 216 -9.12 -17.33 -18.99
CA GLU A 216 -10.23 -17.07 -19.92
C GLU A 216 -9.83 -16.21 -21.12
N ARG A 217 -8.88 -15.30 -20.92
CA ARG A 217 -8.41 -14.41 -21.98
C ARG A 217 -7.18 -14.90 -22.71
N PHE A 218 -6.70 -16.10 -22.41
CA PHE A 218 -5.46 -16.65 -22.97
C PHE A 218 -4.28 -15.68 -22.83
N SER A 219 -4.20 -15.01 -21.69
CA SER A 219 -3.21 -13.99 -21.37
C SER A 219 -2.35 -14.42 -20.19
N SER A 220 -1.19 -13.75 -20.01
CA SER A 220 -0.39 -13.96 -18.82
C SER A 220 -1.01 -13.26 -17.59
N ILE A 221 -0.73 -13.78 -16.39
CA ILE A 221 -1.11 -13.12 -15.13
C ILE A 221 -0.52 -11.71 -15.06
N HIS A 222 0.70 -11.54 -15.56
CA HIS A 222 1.38 -10.24 -15.63
C HIS A 222 0.62 -9.24 -16.51
N THR A 223 0.11 -9.69 -17.67
CA THR A 223 -0.69 -8.85 -18.57
C THR A 223 -1.98 -8.39 -17.88
N ILE A 224 -2.68 -9.30 -17.18
CA ILE A 224 -3.90 -8.94 -16.44
C ILE A 224 -3.60 -7.98 -15.28
N ASN A 225 -2.48 -8.17 -14.56
CA ASN A 225 -2.05 -7.23 -13.53
C ASN A 225 -1.79 -5.82 -14.10
N SER A 226 -1.18 -5.73 -15.28
CA SER A 226 -0.98 -4.45 -15.97
C SER A 226 -2.31 -3.78 -16.34
N HIS A 227 -3.30 -4.55 -16.84
CA HIS A 227 -4.64 -4.03 -17.09
C HIS A 227 -5.31 -3.57 -15.81
N ARG A 228 -5.24 -4.34 -14.70
CA ARG A 228 -5.80 -3.95 -13.40
C ARG A 228 -5.23 -2.61 -12.91
N LYS A 229 -3.90 -2.44 -12.97
CA LYS A 229 -3.24 -1.18 -12.62
C LYS A 229 -3.78 -0.01 -13.43
N ASN A 230 -3.83 -0.16 -14.77
CA ASN A 230 -4.32 0.88 -15.65
C ASN A 230 -5.80 1.22 -15.38
N ILE A 231 -6.65 0.20 -15.15
CA ILE A 231 -8.06 0.37 -14.80
C ILE A 231 -8.17 1.15 -13.49
N PHE A 232 -7.47 0.71 -12.45
CA PHE A 232 -7.55 1.33 -11.11
C PHE A 232 -7.08 2.79 -11.16
N ARG A 233 -5.98 3.07 -11.85
CA ARG A 233 -5.50 4.44 -12.09
C ARG A 233 -6.54 5.30 -12.80
N LYS A 234 -7.10 4.82 -13.94
CA LYS A 234 -8.10 5.55 -14.74
C LYS A 234 -9.40 5.81 -13.98
N LEU A 235 -9.82 4.87 -13.13
CA LEU A 235 -11.03 4.99 -12.32
C LEU A 235 -10.80 5.73 -11.00
N GLY A 236 -9.55 5.95 -10.61
CA GLY A 236 -9.18 6.53 -9.33
C GLY A 236 -9.58 5.64 -8.15
N VAL A 237 -9.43 4.31 -8.28
CA VAL A 237 -9.75 3.32 -7.24
C VAL A 237 -8.52 2.49 -6.90
N ASN A 238 -8.46 1.97 -5.66
CA ASN A 238 -7.31 1.20 -5.20
C ASN A 238 -7.61 -0.27 -4.91
N CYS A 239 -8.87 -0.70 -4.97
CA CYS A 239 -9.22 -2.09 -4.71
C CYS A 239 -10.29 -2.61 -5.68
N ALA A 240 -10.37 -3.95 -5.77
CA ALA A 240 -11.33 -4.64 -6.62
C ALA A 240 -12.78 -4.31 -6.26
N HIS A 241 -13.08 -4.13 -4.97
CA HIS A 241 -14.43 -3.78 -4.51
C HIS A 241 -14.90 -2.42 -5.01
N ASP A 242 -14.03 -1.40 -4.98
CA ASP A 242 -14.39 -0.07 -5.50
C ASP A 242 -14.49 -0.08 -7.02
N ALA A 243 -13.65 -0.86 -7.72
CA ALA A 243 -13.76 -1.11 -9.15
C ALA A 243 -15.08 -1.81 -9.50
N MET A 244 -15.50 -2.77 -8.70
CA MET A 244 -16.81 -3.43 -8.83
C MET A 244 -17.97 -2.44 -8.65
N LYS A 245 -17.96 -1.62 -7.60
CA LYS A 245 -18.97 -0.57 -7.38
C LYS A 245 -19.08 0.38 -8.59
N TYR A 246 -17.91 0.75 -9.15
CA TYR A 246 -17.89 1.55 -10.37
C TYR A 246 -18.56 0.83 -11.55
N ALA A 247 -18.22 -0.46 -11.78
CA ALA A 247 -18.78 -1.24 -12.88
C ALA A 247 -20.31 -1.34 -12.81
N PHE A 248 -20.87 -1.55 -11.60
CA PHE A 248 -22.33 -1.54 -11.38
C PHE A 248 -22.94 -0.16 -11.67
N ARG A 249 -22.36 0.91 -11.14
CA ARG A 249 -22.86 2.29 -11.39
C ARG A 249 -22.77 2.70 -12.85
N ALA A 250 -21.77 2.20 -13.58
CA ALA A 250 -21.57 2.46 -15.00
C ALA A 250 -22.43 1.55 -15.90
N GLY A 251 -23.22 0.62 -15.33
CA GLY A 251 -24.04 -0.32 -16.08
C GLY A 251 -23.26 -1.36 -16.89
N LEU A 252 -21.99 -1.61 -16.52
CA LEU A 252 -21.14 -2.60 -17.19
C LEU A 252 -21.49 -4.04 -16.77
N VAL A 253 -22.14 -4.21 -15.62
CA VAL A 253 -22.60 -5.49 -15.08
C VAL A 253 -23.99 -5.29 -14.51
N ASN A 254 -24.90 -6.24 -14.79
CA ASN A 254 -26.25 -6.24 -14.24
C ASN A 254 -26.30 -7.13 -12.98
N GLU A 255 -27.15 -6.79 -12.02
CA GLU A 255 -27.35 -7.60 -10.79
C GLU A 255 -27.69 -9.06 -11.11
N ALA A 256 -28.42 -9.31 -12.20
CA ALA A 256 -28.76 -10.67 -12.65
C ALA A 256 -27.55 -11.51 -13.08
N GLU A 257 -26.44 -10.90 -13.49
CA GLU A 257 -25.20 -11.58 -13.90
C GLU A 257 -24.33 -12.00 -12.69
N PHE A 258 -24.64 -11.44 -11.51
CA PHE A 258 -23.85 -11.69 -10.29
C PHE A 258 -24.31 -12.95 -9.51
N TYR A 259 -25.55 -13.40 -9.72
CA TYR A 259 -26.16 -14.53 -8.98
C TYR A 259 -26.12 -15.87 -9.74
N ILE A 260 -25.29 -15.99 -10.79
CA ILE A 260 -25.05 -17.24 -11.52
C ILE A 260 -23.69 -17.79 -11.14
#